data_a0e91f5c39af27aef2edc50e89a69445
#
_entry.id   a0e91f5c39af27aef2edc50e89a69445
#
_cell.length_a   1.000
_cell.length_b   1.000
_cell.length_c   1.000
_cell.angle_alpha   90.00
_cell.angle_beta   90.00
_cell.angle_gamma   90.00
#
_symmetry.space_group_name_H-M   'P 1'
#
loop_
_entity.id
_entity.type
_entity.pdbx_description
1 polymer ?
#
loop_
_entity_poly.entity_id
_entity_poly.type
_entity_poly.pdbx_seq_one_letter_code
_entity_poly.pdbx_strand_id
1 'polypeptide(L)'
;MKNKVILLILDGLGYSYARKLMGNLEGWVEAGDAKVWQGQSVLPSASGPCYASIHTGLTPQDHGVTSNYHQGRLENADIFSAVKAAGGTTGAVAHSFFSDYFQS
;
A
#
# COMPACT_ATOMS: atom_id res chain seq x y z
N MET A 1 0.14 19.22 8.30
CA MET A 1 1.01 18.89 7.16
C MET A 1 0.64 19.74 5.95
N LYS A 2 1.64 20.24 5.26
CA LYS A 2 1.42 21.03 4.05
C LYS A 2 1.25 20.19 2.79
N ASN A 3 1.79 18.98 2.78
CA ASN A 3 1.76 18.09 1.62
C ASN A 3 0.56 17.16 1.68
N LYS A 4 0.03 16.86 0.51
CA LYS A 4 -1.01 15.85 0.34
C LYS A 4 -0.45 14.68 -0.44
N VAL A 5 -0.73 13.46 0.02
CA VAL A 5 -0.28 12.23 -0.62
C VAL A 5 -1.49 11.33 -0.86
N ILE A 6 -1.56 10.77 -2.05
CA ILE A 6 -2.55 9.75 -2.40
C ILE A 6 -1.79 8.48 -2.71
N LEU A 7 -2.02 7.44 -1.92
CA LEU A 7 -1.51 6.09 -2.19
C LEU A 7 -2.62 5.29 -2.86
N LEU A 8 -2.42 4.92 -4.10
CA LEU A 8 -3.37 4.13 -4.87
C LEU A 8 -2.80 2.72 -5.08
N ILE A 9 -3.53 1.72 -4.62
CA ILE A 9 -3.13 0.32 -4.75
C ILE A 9 -4.09 -0.37 -5.70
N LEU A 10 -3.55 -0.90 -6.80
CA LEU A 10 -4.31 -1.63 -7.81
C LEU A 10 -3.96 -3.12 -7.70
N ASP A 11 -4.77 -3.84 -6.94
CA ASP A 11 -4.57 -5.27 -6.70
C ASP A 11 -4.75 -6.06 -8.00
N GLY A 12 -3.88 -7.05 -8.20
CA GLY A 12 -3.94 -7.90 -9.39
C GLY A 12 -3.38 -7.29 -10.66
N LEU A 13 -2.89 -6.05 -10.62
CA LEU A 13 -2.28 -5.41 -11.77
C LEU A 13 -0.77 -5.65 -11.78
N GLY A 14 -0.30 -6.54 -12.66
CA GLY A 14 1.12 -6.82 -12.80
C GLY A 14 1.88 -5.70 -13.49
N TYR A 15 3.17 -5.60 -13.20
CA TYR A 15 4.05 -4.56 -13.75
C TYR A 15 4.03 -4.54 -15.28
N SER A 16 4.16 -5.71 -15.92
CA SER A 16 4.20 -5.80 -17.40
C SER A 16 2.91 -5.29 -18.04
N TYR A 17 1.75 -5.64 -17.46
CA TYR A 17 0.47 -5.15 -17.97
C TYR A 17 0.30 -3.65 -17.73
N ALA A 18 0.72 -3.16 -16.58
CA ALA A 18 0.66 -1.73 -16.29
C ALA A 18 1.48 -0.93 -17.29
N ARG A 19 2.70 -1.38 -17.60
CA ARG A 19 3.56 -0.72 -18.58
C ARG A 19 2.98 -0.72 -20.00
N LYS A 20 2.20 -1.75 -20.35
CA LYS A 20 1.61 -1.87 -21.69
C LYS A 20 0.27 -1.16 -21.83
N LEU A 21 -0.55 -1.13 -20.78
CA LEU A 21 -1.97 -0.78 -20.91
C LEU A 21 -2.34 0.53 -20.25
N MET A 22 -1.52 1.05 -19.32
CA MET A 22 -1.84 2.30 -18.63
C MET A 22 -1.23 3.50 -19.33
N GLY A 23 -1.81 3.85 -20.49
CA GLY A 23 -1.26 4.87 -21.37
C GLY A 23 -1.10 6.24 -20.76
N ASN A 24 -2.01 6.66 -19.87
CA ASN A 24 -1.88 7.95 -19.18
C ASN A 24 -0.67 7.98 -18.26
N LEU A 25 -0.41 6.89 -17.53
CA LEU A 25 0.77 6.80 -16.68
C LEU A 25 2.05 6.80 -17.51
N GLU A 26 2.08 6.06 -18.61
CA GLU A 26 3.23 6.07 -19.52
C GLU A 26 3.47 7.46 -20.10
N GLY A 27 2.42 8.18 -20.45
CA GLY A 27 2.53 9.55 -20.93
C GLY A 27 3.15 10.48 -19.89
N TRP A 28 2.78 10.33 -18.63
CA TRP A 28 3.38 11.12 -17.55
C TRP A 28 4.86 10.79 -17.34
N VAL A 29 5.21 9.51 -17.47
CA VAL A 29 6.61 9.08 -17.38
C VAL A 29 7.43 9.69 -18.52
N GLU A 30 6.94 9.64 -19.75
CA GLU A 30 7.61 10.22 -20.91
C GLU A 30 7.75 11.73 -20.77
N ALA A 31 6.76 12.41 -20.20
CA ALA A 31 6.81 13.86 -19.95
C ALA A 31 7.70 14.26 -18.78
N GLY A 32 8.21 13.30 -18.01
CA GLY A 32 9.02 13.57 -16.82
C GLY A 32 8.23 13.92 -15.56
N ASP A 33 6.89 13.80 -15.61
CA ASP A 33 6.02 14.12 -14.47
C ASP A 33 5.85 12.94 -13.52
N ALA A 34 6.26 11.74 -13.93
CA ALA A 34 6.19 10.53 -13.12
C ALA A 34 7.43 9.67 -13.32
N LYS A 35 7.67 8.79 -12.37
CA LYS A 35 8.74 7.80 -12.42
C LYS A 35 8.17 6.42 -12.17
N VAL A 36 8.79 5.39 -12.74
CA VAL A 36 8.37 4.01 -12.60
C VAL A 36 9.52 3.17 -12.10
N TRP A 37 9.25 2.32 -11.12
CA TRP A 37 10.18 1.30 -10.65
C TRP A 37 9.50 -0.05 -10.67
N GLN A 38 10.23 -1.09 -11.03
CA GLN A 38 9.78 -2.46 -10.84
C GLN A 38 10.15 -2.88 -9.43
N GLY A 39 9.14 -3.12 -8.61
CA GLY A 39 9.34 -3.65 -7.27
C GLY A 39 9.00 -5.12 -7.19
N GLN A 40 9.18 -5.68 -6.01
CA GLN A 40 8.87 -7.07 -5.72
C GLN A 40 8.13 -7.14 -4.39
N SER A 41 7.04 -7.91 -4.37
CA SER A 41 6.24 -8.08 -3.16
C SER A 41 6.94 -8.99 -2.16
N VAL A 42 6.44 -8.97 -0.92
CA VAL A 42 6.92 -9.90 0.11
C VAL A 42 6.34 -11.30 -0.10
N LEU A 43 6.89 -12.27 0.61
CA LEU A 43 6.36 -13.63 0.67
C LEU A 43 5.72 -13.88 2.04
N PRO A 44 4.55 -14.51 2.11
CA PRO A 44 3.74 -14.97 0.99
C PRO A 44 3.13 -13.80 0.20
N SER A 45 3.10 -13.94 -1.13
CA SER A 45 2.66 -12.88 -2.04
C SER A 45 1.13 -12.88 -2.19
N ALA A 46 0.43 -12.76 -1.08
CA ALA A 46 -1.03 -12.65 -1.02
C ALA A 46 -1.41 -11.23 -0.59
N SER A 47 -2.66 -10.84 -0.83
CA SER A 47 -3.12 -9.47 -0.58
C SER A 47 -2.95 -9.04 0.88
N GLY A 48 -3.36 -9.86 1.83
CA GLY A 48 -3.26 -9.52 3.25
C GLY A 48 -1.83 -9.22 3.69
N PRO A 49 -0.88 -10.16 3.53
CA PRO A 49 0.51 -9.92 3.87
C PRO A 49 1.14 -8.73 3.14
N CYS A 50 0.86 -8.59 1.84
CA CYS A 50 1.44 -7.49 1.05
C CYS A 50 0.90 -6.13 1.47
N TYR A 51 -0.40 -6.02 1.73
CA TYR A 51 -1.00 -4.76 2.20
C TYR A 51 -0.46 -4.38 3.57
N ALA A 52 -0.32 -5.35 4.47
CA ALA A 52 0.26 -5.10 5.78
C ALA A 52 1.70 -4.60 5.65
N SER A 53 2.49 -5.19 4.77
CA SER A 53 3.88 -4.75 4.54
C SER A 53 3.96 -3.36 3.93
N ILE A 54 3.09 -3.02 2.97
CA ILE A 54 3.05 -1.69 2.37
C ILE A 54 2.78 -0.62 3.43
N HIS A 55 1.87 -0.89 4.36
CA HIS A 55 1.43 0.12 5.34
C HIS A 55 2.30 0.18 6.60
N THR A 56 3.04 -0.88 6.90
CA THR A 56 3.90 -0.93 8.11
C THR A 56 5.38 -0.81 7.80
N GLY A 57 5.80 -1.15 6.59
CA GLY A 57 7.21 -1.27 6.25
C GLY A 57 7.89 -2.52 6.82
N LEU A 58 7.12 -3.47 7.34
CA LEU A 58 7.63 -4.68 7.96
C LEU A 58 7.41 -5.90 7.07
N THR A 59 8.17 -6.97 7.33
CA THR A 59 7.94 -8.26 6.68
C THR A 59 6.77 -9.00 7.33
N PRO A 60 6.15 -9.99 6.66
CA PRO A 60 5.09 -10.79 7.26
C PRO A 60 5.50 -11.47 8.56
N GLN A 61 6.77 -11.85 8.68
CA GLN A 61 7.29 -12.42 9.92
C GLN A 61 7.17 -11.43 11.09
N ASP A 62 7.38 -10.15 10.83
CA ASP A 62 7.38 -9.11 11.87
C ASP A 62 5.97 -8.56 12.14
N HIS A 63 5.13 -8.35 11.12
CA HIS A 63 3.78 -7.83 11.35
C HIS A 63 2.74 -8.91 11.65
N GLY A 64 3.06 -10.17 11.38
CA GLY A 64 2.22 -11.30 11.77
C GLY A 64 1.10 -11.66 10.79
N VAL A 65 0.91 -10.92 9.71
CA VAL A 65 -0.09 -11.25 8.69
C VAL A 65 0.56 -12.15 7.67
N THR A 66 0.26 -13.45 7.73
CA THR A 66 0.87 -14.47 6.88
C THR A 66 -0.09 -15.10 5.88
N SER A 67 -1.36 -14.67 5.88
CA SER A 67 -2.36 -15.14 4.92
C SER A 67 -3.49 -14.11 4.80
N ASN A 68 -4.39 -14.33 3.85
CA ASN A 68 -5.60 -13.50 3.70
C ASN A 68 -6.65 -13.79 4.77
N TYR A 69 -6.42 -14.78 5.62
CA TYR A 69 -7.36 -15.17 6.68
C TYR A 69 -7.02 -14.55 8.04
N HIS A 70 -6.02 -13.68 8.09
CA HIS A 70 -5.68 -12.98 9.32
C HIS A 70 -6.86 -12.16 9.82
N GLN A 71 -7.13 -12.23 11.10
CA GLN A 71 -8.16 -11.45 11.77
C GLN A 71 -7.55 -10.59 12.86
N GLY A 72 -8.11 -9.42 13.03
CA GLY A 72 -7.70 -8.50 14.08
C GLY A 72 -6.74 -7.43 13.62
N ARG A 73 -6.60 -6.45 14.50
CA ARG A 73 -5.79 -5.26 14.24
C ARG A 73 -4.31 -5.57 14.40
N LEU A 74 -3.49 -4.95 13.55
CA LEU A 74 -2.04 -5.02 13.70
C LEU A 74 -1.59 -4.16 14.88
N GLU A 75 -0.64 -4.69 15.64
CA GLU A 75 -0.05 -3.98 16.79
C GLU A 75 1.03 -2.98 16.37
N ASN A 76 1.55 -3.14 15.15
CA ASN A 76 2.64 -2.33 14.64
C ASN A 76 2.14 -0.95 14.22
N ALA A 77 3.02 0.04 14.28
CA ALA A 77 2.76 1.34 13.69
C ALA A 77 2.60 1.22 12.18
N ASP A 78 1.71 2.01 11.62
CA ASP A 78 1.43 2.05 10.18
C ASP A 78 1.45 3.49 9.67
N ILE A 79 1.26 3.66 8.36
CA ILE A 79 1.31 5.00 7.75
C ILE A 79 0.19 5.90 8.28
N PHE A 80 -0.97 5.36 8.63
CA PHE A 80 -2.07 6.16 9.19
C PHE A 80 -1.68 6.70 10.56
N SER A 81 -1.17 5.85 11.44
CA SER A 81 -0.74 6.27 12.78
C SER A 81 0.43 7.24 12.72
N ALA A 82 1.36 7.05 11.78
CA ALA A 82 2.49 7.95 11.61
C ALA A 82 2.06 9.35 11.16
N VAL A 83 1.13 9.44 10.23
CA VAL A 83 0.61 10.73 9.75
C VAL A 83 -0.14 11.46 10.86
N LYS A 84 -0.97 10.75 11.62
CA LYS A 84 -1.70 11.34 12.74
C LYS A 84 -0.75 11.84 13.83
N ALA A 85 0.30 11.09 14.14
CA ALA A 85 1.30 11.49 15.12
C ALA A 85 2.03 12.77 14.69
N ALA A 86 2.16 13.00 13.39
CA ALA A 86 2.77 14.22 12.85
C ALA A 86 1.77 15.38 12.71
N GLY A 87 0.54 15.23 13.19
CA GLY A 87 -0.48 16.28 13.15
C GLY A 87 -1.29 16.31 11.86
N GLY A 88 -1.14 15.32 10.99
CA GLY A 88 -1.90 15.22 9.76
C GLY A 88 -3.23 14.49 9.93
N THR A 89 -4.00 14.46 8.85
CA THR A 89 -5.26 13.72 8.76
C THR A 89 -5.13 12.61 7.74
N THR A 90 -5.88 11.52 7.93
CA THR A 90 -5.87 10.36 7.06
C THR A 90 -7.27 9.97 6.65
N GLY A 91 -7.38 9.26 5.54
CA GLY A 91 -8.61 8.64 5.08
C GLY A 91 -8.28 7.46 4.19
N ALA A 92 -9.19 6.52 4.11
CA ALA A 92 -9.02 5.35 3.25
C ALA A 92 -10.35 4.93 2.64
N VAL A 93 -10.30 4.50 1.39
CA VAL A 93 -11.41 3.83 0.70
C VAL A 93 -10.83 2.52 0.18
N ALA A 94 -11.25 1.41 0.78
CA ALA A 94 -10.61 0.14 0.54
C ALA A 94 -11.50 -1.03 0.95
N HIS A 95 -11.02 -2.24 0.70
CA HIS A 95 -11.64 -3.46 1.18
C HIS A 95 -11.66 -3.48 2.72
N SER A 96 -12.58 -4.25 3.30
CA SER A 96 -12.75 -4.37 4.75
C SER A 96 -11.49 -4.79 5.51
N PHE A 97 -10.52 -5.41 4.86
CA PHE A 97 -9.22 -5.70 5.46
C PHE A 97 -8.58 -4.48 6.12
N PHE A 98 -8.71 -3.32 5.48
CA PHE A 98 -8.06 -2.10 5.98
C PHE A 98 -8.65 -1.65 7.31
N SER A 99 -9.96 -1.77 7.49
CA SER A 99 -10.58 -1.45 8.77
C SER A 99 -10.25 -2.48 9.84
N ASP A 100 -10.00 -3.73 9.44
CA ASP A 100 -9.61 -4.79 10.37
C ASP A 100 -8.17 -4.64 10.83
N TYR A 101 -7.26 -4.25 9.93
CA TYR A 101 -5.83 -4.18 10.21
C TYR A 101 -5.40 -2.82 10.74
N PHE A 102 -5.97 -1.74 10.26
CA PHE A 102 -5.49 -0.37 10.52
C PHE A 102 -6.59 0.52 11.07
N GLN A 103 -6.17 1.55 11.80
CA GLN A 103 -7.04 2.68 12.15
C GLN A 103 -6.70 3.88 11.26
N SER A 104 -7.53 4.09 10.29
CA SER A 104 -7.36 5.27 9.43
C SER A 104 -7.74 6.59 10.11
#